data_08e6a30ab094cf758add42af4b5410bd
#
_entry.id   08e6a30ab094cf758add42af4b5410bd
#
_cell.length_a   1.000
_cell.length_b   1.000
_cell.length_c   1.000
_cell.angle_alpha   90.00
_cell.angle_beta   90.00
_cell.angle_gamma   90.00
#
_symmetry.space_group_name_H-M   'P 1'
#
loop_
_entity.id
_entity.type
_entity.pdbx_description
1 polymer ?
#
loop_
_entity_poly.entity_id
_entity_poly.type
_entity_poly.pdbx_seq_one_letter_code
_entity_poly.pdbx_strand_id
1 'polypeptide(L)'
;MPKFGRRSRQRLKGVDSRLVNVLNEVVKYYDITIIEGLRSQERQNELVAQGKSKTKYGKHVRGKAVDIAPYSKAGIDWDNRDDWHYLGGFILGIATQMGINVRWGGDWSSPSLDKDVMSGKEQRTTKDNGFDDLCHIELID
;
A
#
# COMPACT_ATOMS: atom_id res chain seq x y z
N MET A 1 12.65 -17.23 5.22
CA MET A 1 11.53 -16.38 4.80
C MET A 1 12.07 -15.08 4.24
N PRO A 2 11.48 -14.54 3.16
CA PRO A 2 11.90 -13.24 2.65
C PRO A 2 11.77 -12.14 3.71
N LYS A 3 12.59 -11.14 3.58
CA LYS A 3 12.55 -9.92 4.41
C LYS A 3 13.04 -8.75 3.58
N PHE A 4 12.73 -7.53 4.02
CA PHE A 4 13.13 -6.35 3.29
C PHE A 4 14.65 -6.20 3.21
N GLY A 5 15.12 -5.86 2.01
CA GLY A 5 16.50 -5.47 1.78
C GLY A 5 16.79 -4.07 2.33
N ARG A 6 18.06 -3.67 2.21
CA ARG A 6 18.55 -2.39 2.74
C ARG A 6 17.77 -1.18 2.22
N ARG A 7 17.52 -1.13 0.89
CA ARG A 7 16.82 -0.01 0.26
C ARG A 7 15.39 0.11 0.76
N SER A 8 14.66 -1.00 0.82
CA SER A 8 13.29 -0.98 1.33
C SER A 8 13.24 -0.58 2.80
N ARG A 9 14.16 -1.07 3.63
CA ARG A 9 14.25 -0.67 5.04
C ARG A 9 14.50 0.84 5.18
N GLN A 10 15.35 1.43 4.33
CA GLN A 10 15.58 2.87 4.33
C GLN A 10 14.32 3.65 3.95
N ARG A 11 13.58 3.16 2.96
CA ARG A 11 12.34 3.80 2.50
C ARG A 11 11.19 3.71 3.52
N LEU A 12 11.26 2.78 4.45
CA LEU A 12 10.29 2.64 5.54
C LEU A 12 10.59 3.55 6.74
N LYS A 13 11.72 4.22 6.79
CA LYS A 13 12.04 5.14 7.89
C LYS A 13 11.03 6.29 7.92
N GLY A 14 10.48 6.58 9.11
CA GLY A 14 9.48 7.62 9.31
C GLY A 14 8.05 7.21 8.97
N VAL A 15 7.85 6.02 8.43
CA VAL A 15 6.51 5.47 8.20
C VAL A 15 5.93 4.99 9.54
N ASP A 16 4.62 5.18 9.73
CA ASP A 16 3.91 4.74 10.95
C ASP A 16 4.20 3.25 11.23
N SER A 17 4.53 2.94 12.48
CA SER A 17 4.93 1.59 12.87
C SER A 17 3.86 0.54 12.61
N ARG A 18 2.58 0.88 12.69
CA ARG A 18 1.49 -0.05 12.39
C ARG A 18 1.53 -0.52 10.93
N LEU A 19 1.77 0.41 10.02
CA LEU A 19 1.89 0.11 8.60
C LEU A 19 3.17 -0.70 8.31
N VAL A 20 4.28 -0.33 8.92
CA VAL A 20 5.54 -1.09 8.83
C VAL A 20 5.35 -2.52 9.33
N ASN A 21 4.64 -2.71 10.44
CA ASN A 21 4.38 -4.04 11.00
C ASN A 21 3.56 -4.92 10.04
N VAL A 22 2.54 -4.36 9.39
CA VAL A 22 1.78 -5.08 8.36
C VAL A 22 2.70 -5.53 7.23
N LEU A 23 3.50 -4.62 6.71
CA LEU A 23 4.38 -4.92 5.56
C LEU A 23 5.50 -5.90 5.91
N ASN A 24 6.05 -5.83 7.12
CA ASN A 24 7.01 -6.82 7.60
C ASN A 24 6.40 -8.22 7.70
N GLU A 25 5.13 -8.32 8.03
CA GLU A 25 4.43 -9.60 8.05
C GLU A 25 4.17 -10.11 6.63
N VAL A 26 3.73 -9.24 5.74
CA VAL A 26 3.46 -9.58 4.33
C VAL A 26 4.72 -10.13 3.65
N VAL A 27 5.86 -9.47 3.80
CA VAL A 27 7.09 -9.83 3.08
C VAL A 27 7.61 -11.21 3.43
N LYS A 28 7.24 -11.75 4.58
CA LYS A 28 7.61 -13.12 4.97
C LYS A 28 7.03 -14.17 4.02
N TYR A 29 5.89 -13.89 3.41
CA TYR A 29 5.14 -14.85 2.60
C TYR A 29 4.99 -14.42 1.14
N TYR A 30 5.18 -13.16 0.84
CA TYR A 30 5.02 -12.60 -0.50
C TYR A 30 6.12 -11.56 -0.72
N ASP A 31 7.03 -11.85 -1.66
CA ASP A 31 8.16 -10.97 -1.90
C ASP A 31 7.70 -9.64 -2.49
N ILE A 32 7.99 -8.57 -1.77
CA ILE A 32 7.62 -7.21 -2.15
C ILE A 32 8.80 -6.27 -1.96
N THR A 33 8.77 -5.17 -2.69
CA THR A 33 9.71 -4.06 -2.51
C THR A 33 8.96 -2.78 -2.19
N ILE A 34 9.60 -1.90 -1.42
CA ILE A 34 9.06 -0.58 -1.14
C ILE A 34 9.52 0.38 -2.23
N ILE A 35 8.57 1.00 -2.92
CA ILE A 35 8.85 2.01 -3.95
C ILE A 35 9.05 3.36 -3.31
N GLU A 36 8.13 3.77 -2.44
CA GLU A 36 8.19 5.05 -1.74
C GLU A 36 7.49 4.94 -0.39
N GLY A 37 8.12 5.50 0.66
CA GLY A 37 7.53 5.59 1.99
C GLY A 37 7.20 7.02 2.36
N LEU A 38 7.90 7.56 3.38
CA LEU A 38 7.72 8.95 3.79
C LEU A 38 8.15 9.90 2.67
N ARG A 39 7.29 10.84 2.34
CA ARG A 39 7.55 11.86 1.31
C ARG A 39 7.79 13.20 1.98
N SER A 40 8.83 13.93 1.55
CA SER A 40 9.08 15.29 2.04
C SER A 40 7.99 16.25 1.56
N GLN A 41 7.77 17.33 2.32
CA GLN A 41 6.83 18.38 1.90
C GLN A 41 7.27 19.02 0.57
N GLU A 42 8.59 19.20 0.36
CA GLU A 42 9.12 19.71 -0.91
C GLU A 42 8.73 18.82 -2.08
N ARG A 43 8.93 17.50 -1.95
CA ARG A 43 8.58 16.55 -3.01
C ARG A 43 7.09 16.56 -3.26
N GLN A 44 6.27 16.64 -2.21
CA GLN A 44 4.81 16.72 -2.36
C GLN A 44 4.39 17.98 -3.10
N ASN A 45 5.01 19.12 -2.79
CA ASN A 45 4.74 20.39 -3.46
C ASN A 45 5.09 20.30 -4.95
N GLU A 46 6.23 19.68 -5.30
CA GLU A 46 6.63 19.44 -6.69
C GLU A 46 5.60 18.60 -7.44
N LEU A 47 5.10 17.52 -6.82
CA LEU A 47 4.10 16.65 -7.42
C LEU A 47 2.78 17.37 -7.66
N VAL A 48 2.37 18.23 -6.73
CA VAL A 48 1.17 19.07 -6.90
C VAL A 48 1.37 20.05 -8.06
N ALA A 49 2.52 20.71 -8.13
CA ALA A 49 2.84 21.67 -9.20
C ALA A 49 2.89 21.00 -10.58
N GLN A 50 3.30 19.73 -10.65
CA GLN A 50 3.35 18.95 -11.89
C GLN A 50 1.99 18.30 -12.24
N GLY A 51 0.94 18.50 -11.44
CA GLY A 51 -0.36 17.88 -11.63
C GLY A 51 -0.42 16.39 -11.31
N LYS A 52 0.64 15.82 -10.71
CA LYS A 52 0.72 14.40 -10.36
C LYS A 52 0.09 14.06 -9.01
N SER A 53 -0.20 15.08 -8.21
CA SER A 53 -0.91 14.94 -6.94
C SER A 53 -1.87 16.12 -6.76
N LYS A 54 -2.97 15.88 -6.05
CA LYS A 54 -4.02 16.87 -5.82
C LYS A 54 -3.98 17.50 -4.43
N THR A 55 -3.18 16.97 -3.52
CA THR A 55 -3.13 17.45 -2.14
C THR A 55 -1.71 17.71 -1.67
N LYS A 56 -1.51 18.83 -0.94
CA LYS A 56 -0.23 19.18 -0.33
C LYS A 56 0.04 18.42 0.97
N TYR A 57 -0.98 17.87 1.61
CA TYR A 57 -0.90 17.24 2.93
C TYR A 57 -1.35 15.78 2.90
N GLY A 58 -1.00 15.07 1.83
CA GLY A 58 -1.36 13.68 1.65
C GLY A 58 -0.74 12.74 2.68
N LYS A 59 -1.20 11.51 2.71
CA LYS A 59 -0.79 10.51 3.71
C LYS A 59 0.68 10.14 3.61
N HIS A 60 1.30 10.18 2.42
CA HIS A 60 2.76 9.95 2.26
C HIS A 60 3.59 10.97 3.06
N VAL A 61 3.17 12.23 3.09
CA VAL A 61 3.88 13.29 3.84
C VAL A 61 3.81 13.03 5.35
N ARG A 62 2.69 12.46 5.82
CA ARG A 62 2.48 12.15 7.24
C ARG A 62 3.02 10.79 7.66
N GLY A 63 3.66 10.03 6.76
CA GLY A 63 4.11 8.68 7.04
C GLY A 63 2.97 7.66 7.16
N LYS A 64 1.79 7.95 6.62
CA LYS A 64 0.60 7.10 6.71
C LYS A 64 0.32 6.32 5.43
N ALA A 65 1.17 6.41 4.44
CA ALA A 65 1.03 5.71 3.17
C ALA A 65 2.39 5.23 2.66
N VAL A 66 2.38 4.12 1.94
CA VAL A 66 3.55 3.52 1.30
C VAL A 66 3.14 3.02 -0.08
N ASP A 67 4.01 3.20 -1.06
CA ASP A 67 3.89 2.56 -2.36
C ASP A 67 4.78 1.32 -2.39
N ILE A 68 4.21 0.20 -2.81
CA ILE A 68 4.86 -1.10 -2.83
C ILE A 68 4.68 -1.77 -4.19
N ALA A 69 5.47 -2.79 -4.47
CA ALA A 69 5.30 -3.62 -5.66
C ALA A 69 5.61 -5.08 -5.39
N PRO A 70 4.94 -6.02 -6.07
CA PRO A 70 5.42 -7.39 -6.14
C PRO A 70 6.83 -7.40 -6.74
N TYR A 71 7.70 -8.21 -6.18
CA TYR A 71 9.10 -8.25 -6.59
C TYR A 71 9.56 -9.69 -6.82
N SER A 72 10.33 -9.88 -7.88
CA SER A 72 10.97 -11.16 -8.17
C SER A 72 12.41 -10.93 -8.66
N LYS A 73 13.13 -12.01 -8.95
CA LYS A 73 14.48 -11.91 -9.55
C LYS A 73 14.48 -11.16 -10.88
N ALA A 74 13.35 -11.15 -11.58
CA ALA A 74 13.18 -10.41 -12.84
C ALA A 74 12.83 -8.93 -12.61
N GLY A 75 12.68 -8.49 -11.35
CA GLY A 75 12.29 -7.13 -10.98
C GLY A 75 10.79 -6.98 -10.84
N ILE A 76 10.28 -5.78 -11.14
CA ILE A 76 8.86 -5.44 -11.03
C ILE A 76 8.21 -5.60 -12.39
N ASP A 77 7.14 -6.39 -12.47
CA ASP A 77 6.29 -6.48 -13.66
C ASP A 77 5.10 -5.54 -13.52
N TRP A 78 5.22 -4.35 -14.10
CA TRP A 78 4.22 -3.31 -13.99
C TRP A 78 2.91 -3.63 -14.74
N ASP A 79 2.95 -4.56 -15.68
CA ASP A 79 1.83 -4.88 -16.56
C ASP A 79 1.01 -6.08 -16.07
N ASN A 80 1.52 -6.83 -15.10
CA ASN A 80 0.83 -8.00 -14.56
C ASN A 80 -0.17 -7.58 -13.47
N ARG A 81 -1.32 -7.07 -13.88
CA ARG A 81 -2.35 -6.58 -12.94
C ARG A 81 -2.84 -7.66 -11.97
N ASP A 82 -2.91 -8.92 -12.40
CA ASP A 82 -3.36 -10.02 -11.54
C ASP A 82 -2.45 -10.19 -10.32
N ASP A 83 -1.13 -10.07 -10.51
CA ASP A 83 -0.17 -10.17 -9.42
C ASP A 83 -0.35 -9.02 -8.40
N TRP A 84 -0.60 -7.81 -8.89
CA TRP A 84 -0.87 -6.65 -8.04
C TRP A 84 -2.18 -6.81 -7.26
N HIS A 85 -3.23 -7.33 -7.89
CA HIS A 85 -4.51 -7.61 -7.23
C HIS A 85 -4.36 -8.70 -6.17
N TYR A 86 -3.60 -9.74 -6.49
CA TYR A 86 -3.31 -10.82 -5.55
C TYR A 86 -2.61 -10.28 -4.30
N LEU A 87 -1.58 -9.47 -4.51
CA LEU A 87 -0.85 -8.82 -3.43
C LEU A 87 -1.74 -7.90 -2.60
N GLY A 88 -2.55 -7.08 -3.24
CA GLY A 88 -3.48 -6.18 -2.54
C GLY A 88 -4.42 -6.92 -1.62
N GLY A 89 -5.04 -7.99 -2.10
CA GLY A 89 -5.90 -8.85 -1.28
C GLY A 89 -5.16 -9.51 -0.13
N PHE A 90 -3.92 -9.95 -0.38
CA PHE A 90 -3.08 -10.56 0.65
C PHE A 90 -2.77 -9.56 1.78
N ILE A 91 -2.41 -8.32 1.43
CA ILE A 91 -2.14 -7.27 2.42
C ILE A 91 -3.38 -6.97 3.25
N LEU A 92 -4.53 -6.83 2.60
CA LEU A 92 -5.79 -6.57 3.32
C LEU A 92 -6.11 -7.68 4.31
N GLY A 93 -5.89 -8.94 3.93
CA GLY A 93 -6.10 -10.09 4.81
C GLY A 93 -5.15 -10.09 6.02
N ILE A 94 -3.88 -9.84 5.80
CA ILE A 94 -2.88 -9.76 6.89
C ILE A 94 -3.22 -8.60 7.83
N ALA A 95 -3.55 -7.44 7.30
CA ALA A 95 -3.92 -6.28 8.12
C ALA A 95 -5.19 -6.57 8.95
N THR A 96 -6.17 -7.23 8.37
CA THR A 96 -7.37 -7.67 9.08
C THR A 96 -7.02 -8.57 10.27
N GLN A 97 -6.17 -9.56 10.05
CA GLN A 97 -5.72 -10.47 11.10
C GLN A 97 -4.99 -9.73 12.23
N MET A 98 -4.21 -8.70 11.90
CA MET A 98 -3.47 -7.90 12.87
C MET A 98 -4.33 -6.84 13.56
N GLY A 99 -5.57 -6.65 13.14
CA GLY A 99 -6.46 -5.62 13.68
C GLY A 99 -6.06 -4.20 13.28
N ILE A 100 -5.36 -4.05 12.16
CA ILE A 100 -4.88 -2.76 11.64
C ILE A 100 -5.70 -2.39 10.41
N ASN A 101 -6.28 -1.19 10.42
CA ASN A 101 -7.13 -0.74 9.33
C ASN A 101 -6.29 -0.06 8.24
N VAL A 102 -6.18 -0.71 7.10
CA VAL A 102 -5.48 -0.18 5.93
C VAL A 102 -6.42 -0.16 4.73
N ARG A 103 -6.14 0.74 3.79
CA ARG A 103 -6.83 0.81 2.51
C ARG A 103 -5.81 0.63 1.41
N TRP A 104 -6.20 -0.16 0.41
CA TRP A 104 -5.40 -0.40 -0.80
C TRP A 104 -5.97 0.38 -1.97
N GLY A 105 -5.11 0.93 -2.82
CA GLY A 105 -5.51 1.76 -3.95
C GLY A 105 -6.22 1.03 -5.10
N GLY A 106 -6.28 -0.30 -5.05
CA GLY A 106 -7.11 -1.10 -5.96
C GLY A 106 -8.54 -1.26 -5.49
N ASP A 107 -8.83 -0.94 -4.23
CA ASP A 107 -10.17 -0.96 -3.64
C ASP A 107 -10.30 0.16 -2.61
N TRP A 108 -10.59 1.36 -3.09
CA TRP A 108 -10.71 2.54 -2.23
C TRP A 108 -11.91 2.50 -1.28
N SER A 109 -12.91 1.67 -1.59
CA SER A 109 -14.19 1.64 -0.89
C SER A 109 -14.19 0.77 0.37
N SER A 110 -13.32 -0.23 0.44
CA SER A 110 -13.41 -1.26 1.48
C SER A 110 -12.07 -1.46 2.19
N PRO A 111 -11.78 -0.65 3.24
CA PRO A 111 -10.60 -0.86 4.09
C PRO A 111 -10.57 -2.26 4.71
N SER A 112 -9.42 -2.69 5.22
CA SER A 112 -9.25 -4.05 5.75
C SER A 112 -10.22 -4.40 6.87
N LEU A 113 -10.60 -3.40 7.71
CA LEU A 113 -11.56 -3.60 8.80
C LEU A 113 -12.97 -3.11 8.46
N ASP A 114 -13.33 -3.10 7.18
CA ASP A 114 -14.68 -2.73 6.75
C ASP A 114 -15.70 -3.70 7.33
N LYS A 115 -16.67 -3.18 8.08
CA LYS A 115 -17.65 -3.96 8.82
C LYS A 115 -18.58 -4.76 7.91
N ASP A 116 -18.97 -4.19 6.79
CA ASP A 116 -19.90 -4.85 5.88
C ASP A 116 -19.22 -5.98 5.10
N VAL A 117 -17.95 -5.81 4.76
CA VAL A 117 -17.14 -6.89 4.18
C VAL A 117 -16.87 -7.99 5.21
N MET A 118 -16.47 -7.63 6.43
CA MET A 118 -16.13 -8.59 7.47
C MET A 118 -17.35 -9.40 7.93
N SER A 119 -18.55 -8.82 7.89
CA SER A 119 -19.79 -9.48 8.27
C SER A 119 -20.41 -10.30 7.13
N GLY A 120 -19.83 -10.25 5.93
CA GLY A 120 -20.33 -10.94 4.76
C GLY A 120 -21.52 -10.26 4.08
N LYS A 121 -21.86 -9.03 4.45
CA LYS A 121 -22.93 -8.27 3.78
C LYS A 121 -22.52 -7.79 2.40
N GLU A 122 -21.24 -7.46 2.24
CA GLU A 122 -20.67 -7.00 0.99
C GLU A 122 -19.42 -7.79 0.65
N GLN A 123 -19.13 -7.90 -0.64
CA GLN A 123 -17.88 -8.45 -1.14
C GLN A 123 -16.95 -7.33 -1.60
N ARG A 124 -15.66 -7.56 -1.46
CA ARG A 124 -14.68 -6.65 -2.06
C ARG A 124 -14.77 -6.71 -3.56
N THR A 125 -14.74 -5.55 -4.19
CA THR A 125 -14.72 -5.43 -5.64
C THR A 125 -13.58 -4.51 -6.06
N THR A 126 -12.89 -4.89 -7.12
CA THR A 126 -11.85 -4.06 -7.73
C THR A 126 -12.29 -3.68 -9.13
N LYS A 127 -12.06 -2.44 -9.53
CA LYS A 127 -12.40 -1.95 -10.87
C LYS A 127 -11.22 -1.19 -11.44
N ASP A 128 -10.89 -1.50 -12.69
CA ASP A 128 -9.97 -0.68 -13.47
C ASP A 128 -10.78 0.51 -14.03
N ASN A 129 -10.83 1.59 -13.27
CA ASN A 129 -11.64 2.77 -13.60
C ASN A 129 -10.79 4.03 -13.82
N GLY A 130 -9.47 3.87 -13.97
CA GLY A 130 -8.54 4.98 -14.14
C GLY A 130 -8.21 5.74 -12.86
N PHE A 131 -8.84 5.40 -11.73
CA PHE A 131 -8.59 6.01 -10.42
C PHE A 131 -7.90 5.05 -9.45
N ASP A 132 -7.73 3.80 -9.84
CA ASP A 132 -7.02 2.83 -9.00
C ASP A 132 -5.52 3.14 -9.00
N ASP A 133 -4.90 2.86 -7.86
CA ASP A 133 -3.46 2.99 -7.65
C ASP A 133 -2.97 1.71 -6.96
N LEU A 134 -2.65 0.71 -7.77
CA LEU A 134 -2.41 -0.65 -7.30
C LEU A 134 -1.21 -0.77 -6.35
N CYS A 135 -0.27 0.17 -6.39
CA CYS A 135 0.89 0.18 -5.49
C CYS A 135 0.61 0.82 -4.14
N HIS A 136 -0.48 1.56 -3.99
CA HIS A 136 -0.72 2.41 -2.82
C HIS A 136 -1.38 1.65 -1.67
N ILE A 137 -0.76 1.71 -0.50
CA ILE A 137 -1.31 1.22 0.78
C ILE A 137 -1.30 2.36 1.77
N GLU A 138 -2.40 2.60 2.43
CA GLU A 138 -2.50 3.65 3.44
C GLU A 138 -3.16 3.18 4.72
N LEU A 139 -2.74 3.80 5.84
CA LEU A 139 -3.33 3.56 7.14
C LEU A 139 -4.62 4.38 7.27
N ILE A 140 -5.66 3.78 7.81
CA ILE A 140 -6.90 4.44 8.16
C ILE A 140 -6.97 4.56 9.68
N ASP A 141 -7.02 5.79 10.16
CA ASP A 141 -7.15 6.08 11.59
C ASP A 141 -8.61 6.23 12.01
#